data_61235a64405a22326b6cf26b1392ca3b
#
_entry.id   61235a64405a22326b6cf26b1392ca3b
#
_cell.length_a   1.000
_cell.length_b   1.000
_cell.length_c   1.000
_cell.angle_alpha   90.00
_cell.angle_beta   90.00
_cell.angle_gamma   90.00
#
_symmetry.space_group_name_H-M   'P 1'
#
loop_
_entity.id
_entity.type
_entity.pdbx_description
1 polymer ?
#
loop_
_entity_poly.entity_id
_entity_poly.type
_entity_poly.pdbx_seq_one_letter_code
_entity_poly.pdbx_strand_id
1 'polypeptide(L)'
;LIYDIAYYATLAGLKIEDYNKALKYVDLAMNKPENAQKAIEYKAMSYLNLGDTINWLNTLKVGVEKFPAVQYFYSNLISYYNTNGNTADLMAFADEMLAKNPLPIFRFVKGFVYQNMPDYEKAIEEYKVAIEQDPNYVGAYRNLGICYCQLAQHASDKMTNLNIKSKAYKEQKEVVNSYYRLALPIYEHLRKIDDGTDPDVRSAWTNGLYTCYYMLNMGKEYEEIEKIVNSGY
;
A
#
# COMPACT_ATOMS: atom_id res chain seq x y z
N LEU A 1 -10.39 12.24 -34.22
CA LEU A 1 -11.06 13.54 -34.07
C LEU A 1 -12.26 13.49 -33.10
N ILE A 2 -13.27 12.63 -33.30
CA ILE A 2 -14.49 12.62 -32.45
C ILE A 2 -14.13 12.26 -30.97
N TYR A 3 -13.26 11.32 -30.76
CA TYR A 3 -12.80 10.91 -29.41
C TYR A 3 -11.96 12.00 -28.72
N ASP A 4 -11.20 12.79 -29.48
CA ASP A 4 -10.44 13.93 -28.94
C ASP A 4 -11.38 15.06 -28.53
N ILE A 5 -12.39 15.34 -29.36
CA ILE A 5 -13.44 16.32 -29.02
C ILE A 5 -14.15 15.90 -27.74
N ALA A 6 -14.52 14.62 -27.61
CA ALA A 6 -15.13 14.09 -26.41
C ALA A 6 -14.22 14.21 -25.18
N TYR A 7 -12.93 13.93 -25.33
CA TYR A 7 -11.94 14.08 -24.27
C TYR A 7 -11.83 15.55 -23.79
N TYR A 8 -11.71 16.49 -24.70
CA TYR A 8 -11.66 17.91 -24.33
C TYR A 8 -13.00 18.44 -23.80
N ALA A 9 -14.14 17.90 -24.27
CA ALA A 9 -15.46 18.23 -23.71
C ALA A 9 -15.60 17.71 -22.26
N THR A 10 -15.05 16.51 -21.97
CA THR A 10 -14.96 15.99 -20.60
C THR A 10 -14.12 16.90 -19.71
N LEU A 11 -12.92 17.29 -20.17
CA LEU A 11 -12.05 18.21 -19.44
C LEU A 11 -12.71 19.56 -19.19
N ALA A 12 -13.42 20.09 -20.18
CA ALA A 12 -14.16 21.35 -20.03
C ALA A 12 -15.25 21.24 -18.98
N GLY A 13 -15.99 20.12 -18.95
CA GLY A 13 -16.97 19.84 -17.90
C GLY A 13 -16.35 19.82 -16.50
N LEU A 14 -15.23 19.10 -16.34
CA LEU A 14 -14.50 19.05 -15.07
C LEU A 14 -14.01 20.41 -14.61
N LYS A 15 -13.45 21.20 -15.54
CA LYS A 15 -12.90 22.52 -15.22
C LYS A 15 -13.94 23.52 -14.71
N ILE A 16 -15.17 23.38 -15.15
CA ILE A 16 -16.30 24.22 -14.69
C ILE A 16 -17.16 23.53 -13.61
N GLU A 17 -16.67 22.40 -13.08
CA GLU A 17 -17.34 21.57 -12.06
C GLU A 17 -18.73 21.05 -12.50
N ASP A 18 -19.02 21.02 -13.80
CA ASP A 18 -20.21 20.38 -14.36
C ASP A 18 -19.90 18.89 -14.64
N TYR A 19 -19.96 18.11 -13.57
CA TYR A 19 -19.63 16.66 -13.61
C TYR A 19 -20.62 15.86 -14.47
N ASN A 20 -21.89 16.28 -14.55
CA ASN A 20 -22.87 15.65 -15.43
C ASN A 20 -22.49 15.87 -16.92
N LYS A 21 -22.01 17.04 -17.26
CA LYS A 21 -21.51 17.31 -18.60
C LYS A 21 -20.24 16.50 -18.89
N ALA A 22 -19.33 16.36 -17.92
CA ALA A 22 -18.16 15.50 -18.09
C ALA A 22 -18.56 14.04 -18.36
N LEU A 23 -19.50 13.49 -17.59
CA LEU A 23 -20.00 12.13 -17.75
C LEU A 23 -20.69 11.89 -19.11
N LYS A 24 -21.30 12.91 -19.71
CA LYS A 24 -21.93 12.80 -21.02
C LYS A 24 -20.97 12.44 -22.15
N TYR A 25 -19.71 12.86 -22.04
CA TYR A 25 -18.71 12.71 -23.11
C TYR A 25 -17.62 11.70 -22.78
N VAL A 26 -17.40 11.36 -21.50
CA VAL A 26 -16.26 10.57 -21.06
C VAL A 26 -16.22 9.16 -21.67
N ASP A 27 -17.38 8.51 -21.82
CA ASP A 27 -17.43 7.16 -22.38
C ASP A 27 -16.98 7.14 -23.85
N LEU A 28 -17.31 8.19 -24.60
CA LEU A 28 -16.81 8.33 -25.97
C LEU A 28 -15.29 8.61 -25.99
N ALA A 29 -14.79 9.40 -25.04
CA ALA A 29 -13.35 9.66 -24.91
C ALA A 29 -12.55 8.38 -24.59
N MET A 30 -13.13 7.44 -23.83
CA MET A 30 -12.51 6.16 -23.47
C MET A 30 -12.25 5.24 -24.67
N ASN A 31 -12.91 5.44 -25.80
CA ASN A 31 -12.72 4.61 -27.00
C ASN A 31 -11.40 4.91 -27.73
N LYS A 32 -10.68 5.96 -27.36
CA LYS A 32 -9.33 6.22 -27.86
C LYS A 32 -8.32 5.65 -26.86
N PRO A 33 -7.48 4.67 -27.26
CA PRO A 33 -6.57 4.00 -26.32
C PRO A 33 -5.68 4.97 -25.51
N GLU A 34 -5.15 6.02 -26.15
CA GLU A 34 -4.29 7.00 -25.50
C GLU A 34 -5.02 7.84 -24.43
N ASN A 35 -6.34 7.96 -24.52
CA ASN A 35 -7.17 8.72 -23.61
C ASN A 35 -7.82 7.82 -22.53
N ALA A 36 -7.90 6.50 -22.76
CA ALA A 36 -8.72 5.58 -21.98
C ALA A 36 -8.43 5.62 -20.49
N GLN A 37 -7.15 5.61 -20.09
CA GLN A 37 -6.77 5.67 -18.68
C GLN A 37 -7.28 6.97 -18.03
N LYS A 38 -6.94 8.13 -18.62
CA LYS A 38 -7.34 9.43 -18.07
C LYS A 38 -8.85 9.63 -18.10
N ALA A 39 -9.52 9.15 -19.13
CA ALA A 39 -10.98 9.23 -19.20
C ALA A 39 -11.64 8.42 -18.06
N ILE A 40 -11.12 7.24 -17.69
CA ILE A 40 -11.63 6.47 -16.54
C ILE A 40 -11.36 7.22 -15.23
N GLU A 41 -10.18 7.84 -15.05
CA GLU A 41 -9.88 8.68 -13.89
C GLU A 41 -10.89 9.85 -13.78
N TYR A 42 -11.17 10.53 -14.89
CA TYR A 42 -12.13 11.64 -14.94
C TYR A 42 -13.57 11.20 -14.68
N LYS A 43 -13.95 10.01 -15.18
CA LYS A 43 -15.25 9.41 -14.89
C LYS A 43 -15.39 9.12 -13.39
N ALA A 44 -14.38 8.50 -12.78
CA ALA A 44 -14.36 8.24 -11.35
C ALA A 44 -14.45 9.55 -10.54
N MET A 45 -13.64 10.56 -10.89
CA MET A 45 -13.68 11.87 -10.24
C MET A 45 -15.05 12.53 -10.35
N SER A 46 -15.72 12.41 -11.50
CA SER A 46 -17.06 12.98 -11.70
C SER A 46 -18.08 12.32 -10.79
N TYR A 47 -18.10 10.98 -10.70
CA TYR A 47 -19.01 10.27 -9.79
C TYR A 47 -18.73 10.58 -8.32
N LEU A 48 -17.44 10.66 -7.93
CA LEU A 48 -17.05 11.04 -6.56
C LEU A 48 -17.61 12.40 -6.17
N ASN A 49 -17.46 13.40 -7.04
CA ASN A 49 -17.94 14.78 -6.78
C ASN A 49 -19.48 14.90 -6.83
N LEU A 50 -20.16 14.01 -7.55
CA LEU A 50 -21.63 13.91 -7.53
C LEU A 50 -22.16 13.12 -6.32
N GLY A 51 -21.29 12.54 -5.49
CA GLY A 51 -21.69 11.67 -4.37
C GLY A 51 -22.22 10.30 -4.83
N ASP A 52 -22.06 9.93 -6.09
CA ASP A 52 -22.48 8.63 -6.63
C ASP A 52 -21.42 7.57 -6.33
N THR A 53 -21.38 7.13 -5.08
CA THR A 53 -20.40 6.17 -4.57
C THR A 53 -20.44 4.83 -5.32
N ILE A 54 -21.62 4.37 -5.73
CA ILE A 54 -21.76 3.07 -6.42
C ILE A 54 -21.06 3.12 -7.77
N ASN A 55 -21.34 4.11 -8.59
CA ASN A 55 -20.73 4.26 -9.90
C ASN A 55 -19.26 4.65 -9.80
N TRP A 56 -18.85 5.40 -8.78
CA TRP A 56 -17.45 5.67 -8.49
C TRP A 56 -16.66 4.39 -8.23
N LEU A 57 -17.11 3.52 -7.32
CA LEU A 57 -16.44 2.24 -7.01
C LEU A 57 -16.39 1.31 -8.24
N ASN A 58 -17.50 1.21 -8.97
CA ASN A 58 -17.52 0.41 -10.21
C ASN A 58 -16.53 0.94 -11.24
N THR A 59 -16.41 2.27 -11.37
CA THR A 59 -15.44 2.88 -12.29
C THR A 59 -14.00 2.63 -11.85
N LEU A 60 -13.71 2.69 -10.55
CA LEU A 60 -12.39 2.36 -10.01
C LEU A 60 -12.03 0.89 -10.29
N LYS A 61 -12.96 -0.05 -10.09
CA LYS A 61 -12.75 -1.48 -10.39
C LYS A 61 -12.43 -1.71 -11.87
N VAL A 62 -13.15 -1.06 -12.77
CA VAL A 62 -12.84 -1.07 -14.21
C VAL A 62 -11.44 -0.50 -14.48
N GLY A 63 -11.07 0.56 -13.78
CA GLY A 63 -9.73 1.16 -13.86
C GLY A 63 -8.63 0.18 -13.44
N VAL A 64 -8.79 -0.52 -12.32
CA VAL A 64 -7.84 -1.55 -11.85
C VAL A 64 -7.75 -2.70 -12.84
N GLU A 65 -8.87 -3.17 -13.40
CA GLU A 65 -8.89 -4.26 -14.37
C GLU A 65 -8.15 -3.91 -15.67
N LYS A 66 -8.36 -2.70 -16.18
CA LYS A 66 -7.75 -2.25 -17.45
C LYS A 66 -6.32 -1.72 -17.30
N PHE A 67 -6.03 -1.08 -16.17
CA PHE A 67 -4.78 -0.38 -15.89
C PHE A 67 -4.26 -0.69 -14.47
N PRO A 68 -3.91 -1.95 -14.19
CA PRO A 68 -3.56 -2.40 -12.83
C PRO A 68 -2.31 -1.73 -12.24
N ALA A 69 -1.43 -1.19 -13.10
CA ALA A 69 -0.24 -0.45 -12.65
C ALA A 69 -0.56 1.00 -12.22
N VAL A 70 -1.78 1.49 -12.47
CA VAL A 70 -2.15 2.87 -12.15
C VAL A 70 -2.61 2.98 -10.70
N GLN A 71 -1.76 3.55 -9.86
CA GLN A 71 -1.97 3.69 -8.41
C GLN A 71 -3.31 4.34 -8.06
N TYR A 72 -3.76 5.35 -8.82
CA TYR A 72 -5.00 6.07 -8.56
C TYR A 72 -6.19 5.13 -8.29
N PHE A 73 -6.39 4.10 -9.10
CA PHE A 73 -7.57 3.25 -9.01
C PHE A 73 -7.57 2.39 -7.74
N TYR A 74 -6.49 1.65 -7.49
CA TYR A 74 -6.46 0.75 -6.34
C TYR A 74 -6.29 1.49 -5.01
N SER A 75 -5.57 2.62 -4.98
CA SER A 75 -5.43 3.40 -3.75
C SER A 75 -6.76 3.97 -3.28
N ASN A 76 -7.61 4.45 -4.20
CA ASN A 76 -8.95 4.92 -3.85
C ASN A 76 -9.86 3.79 -3.37
N LEU A 77 -9.80 2.60 -3.98
CA LEU A 77 -10.55 1.43 -3.51
C LEU A 77 -10.12 1.01 -2.10
N ILE A 78 -8.81 0.88 -1.86
CA ILE A 78 -8.25 0.54 -0.55
C ILE A 78 -8.69 1.57 0.49
N SER A 79 -8.54 2.86 0.20
CA SER A 79 -8.92 3.95 1.09
C SER A 79 -10.41 3.89 1.46
N TYR A 80 -11.27 3.71 0.46
CA TYR A 80 -12.71 3.63 0.69
C TYR A 80 -13.10 2.45 1.58
N TYR A 81 -12.65 1.25 1.24
CA TYR A 81 -13.00 0.05 2.00
C TYR A 81 -12.41 0.06 3.41
N ASN A 82 -11.22 0.61 3.57
CA ASN A 82 -10.59 0.77 4.88
C ASN A 82 -11.40 1.74 5.78
N THR A 83 -11.79 2.89 5.23
CA THR A 83 -12.55 3.91 5.98
C THR A 83 -13.97 3.42 6.34
N ASN A 84 -14.59 2.63 5.48
CA ASN A 84 -15.96 2.14 5.68
C ASN A 84 -16.03 0.76 6.35
N GLY A 85 -14.90 0.18 6.75
CA GLY A 85 -14.84 -1.12 7.44
C GLY A 85 -15.26 -2.32 6.57
N ASN A 86 -15.38 -2.15 5.25
CA ASN A 86 -15.83 -3.21 4.32
C ASN A 86 -14.64 -3.95 3.69
N THR A 87 -13.81 -4.54 4.52
CA THR A 87 -12.61 -5.28 4.10
C THR A 87 -12.95 -6.57 3.34
N ALA A 88 -14.12 -7.15 3.58
CA ALA A 88 -14.58 -8.38 2.91
C ALA A 88 -14.77 -8.16 1.40
N ASP A 89 -15.35 -7.04 0.98
CA ASP A 89 -15.54 -6.72 -0.44
C ASP A 89 -14.20 -6.44 -1.13
N LEU A 90 -13.26 -5.81 -0.44
CA LEU A 90 -11.91 -5.59 -0.96
C LEU A 90 -11.15 -6.91 -1.15
N MET A 91 -11.29 -7.84 -0.19
CA MET A 91 -10.71 -9.18 -0.29
C MET A 91 -11.32 -9.95 -1.47
N ALA A 92 -12.65 -9.97 -1.58
CA ALA A 92 -13.35 -10.64 -2.69
C ALA A 92 -12.93 -10.08 -4.05
N PHE A 93 -12.79 -8.76 -4.16
CA PHE A 93 -12.30 -8.12 -5.37
C PHE A 93 -10.85 -8.53 -5.69
N ALA A 94 -9.96 -8.56 -4.70
CA ALA A 94 -8.58 -9.00 -4.91
C ALA A 94 -8.50 -10.47 -5.35
N ASP A 95 -9.32 -11.35 -4.77
CA ASP A 95 -9.40 -12.76 -5.16
C ASP A 95 -9.91 -12.92 -6.60
N GLU A 96 -10.95 -12.17 -6.98
CA GLU A 96 -11.46 -12.15 -8.35
C GLU A 96 -10.38 -11.70 -9.36
N MET A 97 -9.64 -10.64 -9.02
CA MET A 97 -8.58 -10.13 -9.89
C MET A 97 -7.40 -11.10 -10.00
N LEU A 98 -7.01 -11.77 -8.90
CA LEU A 98 -5.97 -12.81 -8.94
C LEU A 98 -6.36 -13.99 -9.81
N ALA A 99 -7.63 -14.37 -9.81
CA ALA A 99 -8.13 -15.46 -10.67
C ALA A 99 -8.07 -15.09 -12.16
N LYS A 100 -8.25 -13.80 -12.50
CA LYS A 100 -8.20 -13.30 -13.88
C LYS A 100 -6.78 -12.96 -14.33
N ASN A 101 -6.02 -12.32 -13.47
CA ASN A 101 -4.68 -11.82 -13.77
C ASN A 101 -3.84 -11.76 -12.49
N PRO A 102 -2.90 -12.70 -12.25
CA PRO A 102 -2.16 -12.83 -11.00
C PRO A 102 -1.04 -11.78 -10.88
N LEU A 103 -1.39 -10.50 -10.80
CA LEU A 103 -0.43 -9.41 -10.63
C LEU A 103 -0.05 -9.20 -9.15
N PRO A 104 1.18 -8.74 -8.88
CA PRO A 104 1.67 -8.50 -7.52
C PRO A 104 0.82 -7.50 -6.72
N ILE A 105 0.18 -6.54 -7.40
CA ILE A 105 -0.71 -5.57 -6.76
C ILE A 105 -1.88 -6.24 -6.03
N PHE A 106 -2.46 -7.32 -6.55
CA PHE A 106 -3.59 -7.98 -5.90
C PHE A 106 -3.15 -8.79 -4.68
N ARG A 107 -1.92 -9.35 -4.70
CA ARG A 107 -1.27 -9.91 -3.51
C ARG A 107 -1.03 -8.86 -2.44
N PHE A 108 -0.52 -7.70 -2.85
CA PHE A 108 -0.35 -6.56 -1.95
C PHE A 108 -1.68 -6.12 -1.32
N VAL A 109 -2.77 -6.03 -2.09
CA VAL A 109 -4.10 -5.68 -1.57
C VAL A 109 -4.57 -6.68 -0.53
N LYS A 110 -4.40 -7.98 -0.76
CA LYS A 110 -4.74 -9.02 0.24
C LYS A 110 -3.90 -8.88 1.51
N GLY A 111 -2.60 -8.71 1.36
CA GLY A 111 -1.71 -8.45 2.49
C GLY A 111 -2.15 -7.24 3.31
N PHE A 112 -2.55 -6.16 2.64
CA PHE A 112 -3.05 -4.96 3.28
C PHE A 112 -4.37 -5.21 4.06
N VAL A 113 -5.29 -5.99 3.50
CA VAL A 113 -6.53 -6.38 4.20
C VAL A 113 -6.20 -7.19 5.46
N TYR A 114 -5.34 -8.22 5.36
CA TYR A 114 -4.94 -9.02 6.51
C TYR A 114 -4.22 -8.17 7.57
N GLN A 115 -3.36 -7.24 7.16
CA GLN A 115 -2.68 -6.32 8.07
C GLN A 115 -3.66 -5.47 8.88
N ASN A 116 -4.74 -4.99 8.26
CA ASN A 116 -5.79 -4.22 8.94
C ASN A 116 -6.72 -5.09 9.82
N MET A 117 -6.72 -6.41 9.61
CA MET A 117 -7.42 -7.40 10.46
C MET A 117 -6.51 -7.98 11.55
N PRO A 118 -5.44 -7.34 11.95
CA PRO A 118 -4.21 -7.75 12.65
C PRO A 118 -3.79 -9.23 12.46
N ASP A 119 -4.04 -9.82 11.28
CA ASP A 119 -3.55 -11.15 10.89
C ASP A 119 -2.21 -10.97 10.15
N TYR A 120 -1.18 -10.58 10.94
CA TYR A 120 0.12 -10.21 10.38
C TYR A 120 0.84 -11.37 9.71
N GLU A 121 0.61 -12.60 10.16
CA GLU A 121 1.18 -13.79 9.55
C GLU A 121 0.70 -13.97 8.11
N LYS A 122 -0.62 -13.89 7.86
CA LYS A 122 -1.16 -13.95 6.50
C LYS A 122 -0.77 -12.73 5.65
N ALA A 123 -0.72 -11.55 6.26
CA ALA A 123 -0.22 -10.37 5.56
C ALA A 123 1.21 -10.57 5.05
N ILE A 124 2.10 -11.12 5.87
CA ILE A 124 3.49 -11.44 5.53
C ILE A 124 3.55 -12.42 4.34
N GLU A 125 2.72 -13.48 4.35
CA GLU A 125 2.67 -14.45 3.25
C GLU A 125 2.32 -13.77 1.92
N GLU A 126 1.27 -12.95 1.90
CA GLU A 126 0.84 -12.26 0.68
C GLU A 126 1.85 -11.22 0.20
N TYR A 127 2.49 -10.45 1.12
CA TYR A 127 3.53 -9.50 0.74
C TYR A 127 4.78 -10.20 0.19
N LYS A 128 5.18 -11.36 0.73
CA LYS A 128 6.29 -12.15 0.18
C LYS A 128 6.01 -12.60 -1.25
N VAL A 129 4.79 -13.10 -1.52
CA VAL A 129 4.41 -13.50 -2.88
C VAL A 129 4.42 -12.28 -3.82
N ALA A 130 3.95 -11.10 -3.37
CA ALA A 130 4.03 -9.88 -4.16
C ALA A 130 5.49 -9.50 -4.52
N ILE A 131 6.41 -9.64 -3.56
CA ILE A 131 7.85 -9.38 -3.74
C ILE A 131 8.51 -10.43 -4.66
N GLU A 132 8.12 -11.69 -4.56
CA GLU A 132 8.60 -12.74 -5.47
C GLU A 132 8.21 -12.46 -6.93
N GLN A 133 7.02 -11.90 -7.15
CA GLN A 133 6.52 -11.50 -8.47
C GLN A 133 7.15 -10.20 -8.97
N ASP A 134 7.40 -9.24 -8.07
CA ASP A 134 8.07 -7.96 -8.36
C ASP A 134 9.09 -7.62 -7.26
N PRO A 135 10.39 -7.96 -7.48
CA PRO A 135 11.46 -7.68 -6.52
C PRO A 135 11.71 -6.20 -6.22
N ASN A 136 11.10 -5.29 -6.96
CA ASN A 136 11.19 -3.84 -6.74
C ASN A 136 9.90 -3.25 -6.16
N TYR A 137 8.97 -4.07 -5.70
CA TYR A 137 7.68 -3.59 -5.19
C TYR A 137 7.83 -2.92 -3.81
N VAL A 138 8.19 -1.65 -3.82
CA VAL A 138 8.44 -0.80 -2.64
C VAL A 138 7.32 -0.91 -1.58
N GLY A 139 6.04 -0.82 -2.00
CA GLY A 139 4.89 -0.91 -1.09
C GLY A 139 4.84 -2.22 -0.31
N ALA A 140 5.15 -3.35 -0.96
CA ALA A 140 5.16 -4.66 -0.33
C ALA A 140 6.32 -4.80 0.67
N TYR A 141 7.53 -4.33 0.35
CA TYR A 141 8.65 -4.31 1.29
C TYR A 141 8.33 -3.46 2.53
N ARG A 142 7.81 -2.25 2.33
CA ARG A 142 7.44 -1.37 3.43
C ARG A 142 6.47 -2.05 4.40
N ASN A 143 5.39 -2.61 3.88
CA ASN A 143 4.36 -3.22 4.71
C ASN A 143 4.81 -4.55 5.32
N LEU A 144 5.64 -5.32 4.64
CA LEU A 144 6.26 -6.53 5.19
C LEU A 144 7.13 -6.21 6.42
N GLY A 145 7.95 -5.17 6.33
CA GLY A 145 8.75 -4.68 7.47
C GLY A 145 7.86 -4.24 8.65
N ILE A 146 6.79 -3.51 8.36
CA ILE A 146 5.81 -3.09 9.38
C ILE A 146 5.17 -4.31 10.06
N CYS A 147 4.75 -5.34 9.31
CA CYS A 147 4.15 -6.54 9.88
C CYS A 147 5.10 -7.26 10.86
N TYR A 148 6.39 -7.40 10.52
CA TYR A 148 7.36 -7.98 11.45
C TYR A 148 7.55 -7.12 12.70
N CYS A 149 7.57 -5.79 12.58
CA CYS A 149 7.63 -4.91 13.74
C CYS A 149 6.37 -5.02 14.62
N GLN A 150 5.20 -5.20 14.04
CA GLN A 150 3.96 -5.41 14.79
C GLN A 150 3.97 -6.76 15.55
N LEU A 151 4.47 -7.83 14.93
CA LEU A 151 4.67 -9.10 15.61
C LEU A 151 5.68 -8.98 16.76
N ALA A 152 6.77 -8.22 16.57
CA ALA A 152 7.73 -7.93 17.63
C ALA A 152 7.06 -7.17 18.79
N GLN A 153 6.20 -6.19 18.49
CA GLN A 153 5.45 -5.45 19.51
C GLN A 153 4.50 -6.37 20.28
N HIS A 154 3.70 -7.17 19.58
CA HIS A 154 2.82 -8.16 20.23
C HIS A 154 3.59 -9.16 21.12
N ALA A 155 4.79 -9.57 20.67
CA ALA A 155 5.65 -10.41 21.50
C ALA A 155 6.20 -9.63 22.71
N SER A 156 6.53 -8.35 22.56
CA SER A 156 7.00 -7.48 23.62
C SER A 156 5.92 -7.24 24.68
N ASP A 157 4.66 -7.07 24.29
CA ASP A 157 3.55 -6.86 25.21
C ASP A 157 3.39 -8.03 26.19
N LYS A 158 3.73 -9.25 25.78
CA LYS A 158 3.74 -10.46 26.64
C LYS A 158 4.82 -10.40 27.73
N MET A 159 5.81 -9.50 27.62
CA MET A 159 6.89 -9.36 28.59
C MET A 159 6.52 -8.44 29.77
N THR A 160 5.46 -7.66 29.66
CA THR A 160 5.10 -6.57 30.59
C THR A 160 5.05 -7.03 32.07
N ASN A 161 4.59 -8.26 32.32
CA ASN A 161 4.46 -8.80 33.68
C ASN A 161 5.55 -9.83 34.03
N LEU A 162 6.58 -9.98 33.20
CA LEU A 162 7.65 -10.94 33.44
C LEU A 162 8.79 -10.32 34.25
N ASN A 163 9.34 -11.06 35.19
CA ASN A 163 10.55 -10.66 35.89
C ASN A 163 11.74 -10.66 34.94
N ILE A 164 12.44 -9.52 34.80
CA ILE A 164 13.57 -9.31 33.88
C ILE A 164 14.67 -10.37 34.05
N LYS A 165 14.87 -10.90 35.28
CA LYS A 165 15.88 -11.92 35.57
C LYS A 165 15.39 -13.35 35.27
N SER A 166 14.10 -13.52 34.97
CA SER A 166 13.53 -14.87 34.72
C SER A 166 13.95 -15.45 33.38
N LYS A 167 13.93 -16.77 33.31
CA LYS A 167 14.13 -17.50 32.06
C LYS A 167 13.07 -17.13 31.02
N ALA A 168 11.81 -17.04 31.45
CA ALA A 168 10.68 -16.65 30.60
C ALA A 168 10.88 -15.28 29.94
N TYR A 169 11.38 -14.28 30.68
CA TYR A 169 11.71 -12.97 30.10
C TYR A 169 12.78 -13.07 29.01
N LYS A 170 13.84 -13.84 29.26
CA LYS A 170 14.94 -14.01 28.29
C LYS A 170 14.47 -14.71 27.02
N GLU A 171 13.67 -15.76 27.16
CA GLU A 171 13.08 -16.50 26.04
C GLU A 171 12.15 -15.60 25.23
N GLN A 172 11.27 -14.83 25.89
CA GLN A 172 10.37 -13.91 25.21
C GLN A 172 11.11 -12.77 24.51
N LYS A 173 12.19 -12.23 25.12
CA LYS A 173 13.06 -11.22 24.49
C LYS A 173 13.70 -11.76 23.21
N GLU A 174 14.09 -13.02 23.20
CA GLU A 174 14.64 -13.64 21.98
C GLU A 174 13.59 -13.77 20.87
N VAL A 175 12.32 -14.05 21.22
CA VAL A 175 11.22 -13.99 20.25
C VAL A 175 11.06 -12.60 19.67
N VAL A 176 11.07 -11.56 20.49
CA VAL A 176 11.02 -10.16 20.04
C VAL A 176 12.18 -9.87 19.07
N ASN A 177 13.41 -10.21 19.48
CA ASN A 177 14.59 -9.98 18.66
C ASN A 177 14.55 -10.75 17.34
N SER A 178 13.96 -11.95 17.31
CA SER A 178 13.82 -12.74 16.08
C SER A 178 12.99 -12.03 15.02
N TYR A 179 11.90 -11.37 15.41
CA TYR A 179 11.10 -10.57 14.47
C TYR A 179 11.85 -9.33 13.94
N TYR A 180 12.63 -8.64 14.78
CA TYR A 180 13.46 -7.52 14.29
C TYR A 180 14.58 -7.99 13.37
N ARG A 181 15.15 -9.19 13.59
CA ARG A 181 16.12 -9.80 12.64
C ARG A 181 15.48 -10.14 11.29
N LEU A 182 14.17 -10.44 11.25
CA LEU A 182 13.42 -10.63 10.01
C LEU A 182 13.08 -9.30 9.33
N ALA A 183 12.76 -8.25 10.10
CA ALA A 183 12.46 -6.93 9.57
C ALA A 183 13.72 -6.22 9.01
N LEU A 184 14.87 -6.39 9.63
CA LEU A 184 16.10 -5.67 9.29
C LEU A 184 16.49 -5.79 7.81
N PRO A 185 16.66 -6.98 7.20
CA PRO A 185 17.03 -7.09 5.79
C PRO A 185 15.97 -6.53 4.84
N ILE A 186 14.71 -6.48 5.27
CA ILE A 186 13.61 -5.88 4.49
C ILE A 186 13.82 -4.36 4.37
N TYR A 187 14.10 -3.69 5.47
CA TYR A 187 14.36 -2.25 5.46
C TYR A 187 15.71 -1.88 4.84
N GLU A 188 16.74 -2.73 4.99
CA GLU A 188 18.01 -2.56 4.27
C GLU A 188 17.83 -2.67 2.75
N HIS A 189 16.97 -3.60 2.29
CA HIS A 189 16.63 -3.71 0.88
C HIS A 189 15.83 -2.49 0.41
N LEU A 190 14.83 -2.05 1.18
CA LEU A 190 14.04 -0.87 0.87
C LEU A 190 14.92 0.38 0.72
N ARG A 191 15.93 0.55 1.59
CA ARG A 191 16.94 1.60 1.47
C ARG A 191 17.72 1.54 0.15
N LYS A 192 18.00 0.32 -0.35
CA LYS A 192 18.77 0.14 -1.60
C LYS A 192 17.97 0.47 -2.85
N ILE A 193 16.65 0.24 -2.82
CA ILE A 193 15.75 0.50 -3.95
C ILE A 193 15.09 1.88 -3.90
N ASP A 194 15.29 2.63 -2.81
CA ASP A 194 14.83 4.00 -2.69
C ASP A 194 15.61 4.90 -3.65
N ASP A 195 14.92 5.46 -4.64
CA ASP A 195 15.47 6.41 -5.61
C ASP A 195 15.43 7.87 -5.13
N GLY A 196 14.92 8.11 -3.92
CA GLY A 196 14.81 9.41 -3.29
C GLY A 196 13.65 10.27 -3.79
N THR A 197 12.77 9.74 -4.63
CA THR A 197 11.63 10.50 -5.18
C THR A 197 10.41 10.49 -4.27
N ASP A 198 10.27 9.48 -3.41
CA ASP A 198 9.15 9.33 -2.48
C ASP A 198 9.58 9.49 -1.02
N PRO A 199 9.24 10.61 -0.35
CA PRO A 199 9.57 10.84 1.05
C PRO A 199 9.02 9.79 2.01
N ASP A 200 7.87 9.17 1.67
CA ASP A 200 7.26 8.13 2.50
C ASP A 200 8.08 6.85 2.49
N VAL A 201 8.74 6.52 1.37
CA VAL A 201 9.67 5.40 1.25
C VAL A 201 10.89 5.64 2.12
N ARG A 202 11.48 6.83 2.03
CA ARG A 202 12.61 7.24 2.86
C ARG A 202 12.27 7.18 4.34
N SER A 203 11.16 7.76 4.74
CA SER A 203 10.67 7.72 6.12
C SER A 203 10.47 6.28 6.62
N ALA A 204 9.93 5.39 5.77
CA ALA A 204 9.67 4.01 6.14
C ALA A 204 10.96 3.23 6.45
N TRP A 205 11.99 3.26 5.56
CA TRP A 205 13.23 2.53 5.83
C TRP A 205 14.07 3.20 6.94
N THR A 206 14.06 4.53 7.03
CA THR A 206 14.81 5.24 8.07
C THR A 206 14.29 4.87 9.46
N ASN A 207 12.97 4.98 9.68
CA ASN A 207 12.36 4.63 10.97
C ASN A 207 12.44 3.12 11.26
N GLY A 208 12.32 2.29 10.22
CA GLY A 208 12.44 0.85 10.33
C GLY A 208 13.84 0.41 10.75
N LEU A 209 14.90 0.94 10.11
CA LEU A 209 16.29 0.65 10.47
C LEU A 209 16.64 1.20 11.84
N TYR A 210 16.24 2.44 12.17
CA TYR A 210 16.41 3.02 13.49
C TYR A 210 15.87 2.09 14.58
N THR A 211 14.65 1.61 14.41
CA THR A 211 14.02 0.69 15.36
C THR A 211 14.75 -0.65 15.43
N CYS A 212 15.06 -1.26 14.28
CA CYS A 212 15.74 -2.55 14.24
C CYS A 212 17.14 -2.48 14.88
N TYR A 213 17.95 -1.49 14.53
CA TYR A 213 19.29 -1.35 15.08
C TYR A 213 19.29 -1.09 16.59
N TYR A 214 18.36 -0.26 17.09
CA TYR A 214 18.15 -0.04 18.51
C TYR A 214 17.78 -1.33 19.23
N MET A 215 16.76 -2.03 18.76
CA MET A 215 16.23 -3.23 19.41
C MET A 215 17.22 -4.42 19.39
N LEU A 216 18.04 -4.50 18.34
CA LEU A 216 19.06 -5.53 18.18
C LEU A 216 20.44 -5.13 18.80
N ASN A 217 20.51 -3.94 19.44
CA ASN A 217 21.73 -3.42 20.07
C ASN A 217 22.92 -3.31 19.09
N MET A 218 22.67 -2.83 17.88
CA MET A 218 23.64 -2.62 16.81
C MET A 218 24.15 -1.16 16.86
N GLY A 219 25.06 -0.88 17.80
CA GLY A 219 25.42 0.50 18.18
C GLY A 219 26.00 1.37 17.07
N LYS A 220 26.85 0.82 16.18
CA LYS A 220 27.46 1.60 15.09
C LYS A 220 26.42 1.97 14.03
N GLU A 221 25.64 1.01 13.59
CA GLU A 221 24.59 1.18 12.60
C GLU A 221 23.48 2.10 13.13
N TYR A 222 23.18 2.00 14.43
CA TYR A 222 22.25 2.89 15.12
C TYR A 222 22.75 4.34 15.08
N GLU A 223 24.01 4.61 15.41
CA GLU A 223 24.57 5.97 15.37
C GLU A 223 24.56 6.58 13.96
N GLU A 224 24.74 5.76 12.93
CA GLU A 224 24.67 6.21 11.54
C GLU A 224 23.24 6.60 11.13
N ILE A 225 22.26 5.74 11.43
CA ILE A 225 20.87 5.99 11.06
C ILE A 225 20.28 7.14 11.89
N GLU A 226 20.67 7.29 13.17
CA GLU A 226 20.25 8.38 14.02
C GLU A 226 20.64 9.74 13.46
N LYS A 227 21.82 9.88 12.88
CA LYS A 227 22.25 11.11 12.18
C LYS A 227 21.34 11.45 11.02
N ILE A 228 20.91 10.45 10.24
CA ILE A 228 20.00 10.64 9.11
C ILE A 228 18.62 11.09 9.63
N VAL A 229 18.08 10.44 10.68
CA VAL A 229 16.81 10.82 11.29
C VAL A 229 16.84 12.25 11.80
N ASN A 230 17.93 12.63 12.52
CA ASN A 230 18.06 13.95 13.12
C ASN A 230 18.36 15.07 12.13
N SER A 231 18.86 14.75 10.92
CA SER A 231 19.10 15.75 9.87
C SER A 231 17.81 16.23 9.20
N GLY A 232 16.69 15.58 9.47
CA GLY A 232 15.38 15.93 8.89
C GLY A 232 15.29 15.63 7.40
N TYR A 233 16.14 14.71 6.92
CA TYR A 233 16.32 14.24 5.52
C TYR A 233 17.01 15.24 4.59
#